data_f05c901ca5d63c480fa8de1af5f08dc2
#
_entry.id   f05c901ca5d63c480fa8de1af5f08dc2
#
_cell.length_a   1.000
_cell.length_b   1.000
_cell.length_c   1.000
_cell.angle_alpha   90.00
_cell.angle_beta   90.00
_cell.angle_gamma   90.00
#
_symmetry.space_group_name_H-M   'P 1'
#
loop_
_entity.id
_entity.type
_entity.pdbx_description
1 polymer ?
#
loop_
_entity_poly.entity_id
_entity_poly.type
_entity_poly.pdbx_seq_one_letter_code
_entity_poly.pdbx_strand_id
1 'polypeptide(L)'
;MNRNSILKLSLACLIAMSGIGTAQAQMYEGFKNPTANEVRPRVWWHWMNGNITKDGIYKDLMWMHNSGVGGAHSFDAGLTTPKIVENRLIYMTPEWKDAFQYATHLTDSLGMELATAASPGWSQSGGPWVKPKDGMKKLVWREVRVDGGKAVKMTLPAPFSKSCEFQNSATGGGMSLSGAAPKAPEYYEDIYVLACKLPDN
;
A
#
# COMPACT_ATOMS: atom_id res chain seq x y z
N MET A 1 35.45 -17.03 56.73
CA MET A 1 35.01 -15.83 55.97
C MET A 1 34.91 -14.67 56.95
N ASN A 2 35.56 -13.55 56.72
CA ASN A 2 35.64 -12.43 57.66
C ASN A 2 34.26 -11.69 57.72
N ARG A 3 33.85 -11.28 58.92
CA ARG A 3 32.56 -10.60 59.18
C ARG A 3 32.32 -9.40 58.23
N ASN A 4 33.40 -8.68 57.83
CA ASN A 4 33.34 -7.57 56.90
C ASN A 4 33.07 -8.04 55.42
N SER A 5 33.49 -9.25 55.06
CA SER A 5 33.26 -9.83 53.75
C SER A 5 31.78 -10.30 53.61
N ILE A 6 31.22 -10.85 54.69
CA ILE A 6 29.79 -11.21 54.73
C ILE A 6 28.92 -9.97 54.62
N LEU A 7 29.26 -8.90 55.36
CA LEU A 7 28.50 -7.63 55.33
C LEU A 7 28.51 -6.98 53.92
N LYS A 8 29.68 -6.98 53.27
CA LYS A 8 29.82 -6.49 51.90
C LYS A 8 29.05 -7.30 50.89
N LEU A 9 29.06 -8.63 51.02
CA LEU A 9 28.29 -9.53 50.16
C LEU A 9 26.79 -9.34 50.33
N SER A 10 26.31 -9.23 51.56
CA SER A 10 24.91 -8.96 51.88
C SER A 10 24.42 -7.62 51.35
N LEU A 11 25.23 -6.57 51.47
CA LEU A 11 24.92 -5.24 50.92
C LEU A 11 24.88 -5.25 49.39
N ALA A 12 25.80 -5.94 48.73
CA ALA A 12 25.81 -6.08 47.28
C ALA A 12 24.57 -6.87 46.77
N CYS A 13 24.16 -7.92 47.47
CA CYS A 13 22.93 -8.64 47.14
C CYS A 13 21.66 -7.81 47.33
N LEU A 14 21.59 -6.99 48.37
CA LEU A 14 20.48 -6.07 48.62
C LEU A 14 20.37 -5.00 47.51
N ILE A 15 21.47 -4.44 47.09
CA ILE A 15 21.52 -3.46 45.99
C ILE A 15 21.12 -4.12 44.67
N ALA A 16 21.58 -5.32 44.40
CA ALA A 16 21.21 -6.06 43.18
C ALA A 16 19.71 -6.40 43.15
N MET A 17 19.13 -6.80 44.28
CA MET A 17 17.70 -7.12 44.39
C MET A 17 16.82 -5.87 44.24
N SER A 18 17.23 -4.70 44.76
CA SER A 18 16.49 -3.46 44.56
C SER A 18 16.49 -2.99 43.12
N GLY A 19 17.60 -3.22 42.40
CA GLY A 19 17.68 -2.88 40.95
C GLY A 19 16.75 -3.70 40.06
N ILE A 20 16.54 -4.96 40.38
CA ILE A 20 15.63 -5.85 39.60
C ILE A 20 14.16 -5.38 39.73
N GLY A 21 13.74 -5.02 40.95
CA GLY A 21 12.37 -4.57 41.20
C GLY A 21 12.03 -3.27 40.48
N THR A 22 12.97 -2.31 40.41
CA THR A 22 12.78 -1.05 39.74
C THR A 22 12.76 -1.21 38.20
N ALA A 23 13.63 -2.05 37.64
CA ALA A 23 13.63 -2.35 36.20
C ALA A 23 12.33 -3.02 35.73
N GLN A 24 11.79 -3.94 36.54
CA GLN A 24 10.55 -4.64 36.23
C GLN A 24 9.33 -3.69 36.32
N ALA A 25 9.28 -2.82 37.32
CA ALA A 25 8.25 -1.79 37.44
C ALA A 25 8.31 -0.80 36.26
N GLN A 26 9.51 -0.38 35.86
CA GLN A 26 9.71 0.54 34.74
C GLN A 26 9.31 -0.11 33.40
N MET A 27 9.60 -1.39 33.21
CA MET A 27 9.19 -2.14 32.02
C MET A 27 7.67 -2.30 31.95
N TYR A 28 7.01 -2.59 33.07
CA TYR A 28 5.55 -2.72 33.14
C TYR A 28 4.84 -1.39 32.86
N GLU A 29 5.31 -0.30 33.45
CA GLU A 29 4.76 1.03 33.20
C GLU A 29 5.01 1.50 31.77
N GLY A 30 6.17 1.22 31.20
CA GLY A 30 6.48 1.51 29.80
C GLY A 30 5.60 0.72 28.82
N PHE A 31 5.26 -0.53 29.16
CA PHE A 31 4.33 -1.34 28.38
C PHE A 31 2.88 -0.81 28.47
N LYS A 32 2.46 -0.44 29.67
CA LYS A 32 1.11 0.07 29.95
C LYS A 32 0.87 1.46 29.35
N ASN A 33 1.88 2.31 29.39
CA ASN A 33 1.81 3.69 28.95
C ASN A 33 2.95 4.00 27.94
N PRO A 34 2.88 3.50 26.70
CA PRO A 34 3.91 3.74 25.70
C PRO A 34 3.95 5.23 25.34
N THR A 35 5.06 5.89 25.65
CA THR A 35 5.27 7.32 25.33
C THR A 35 5.99 7.54 24.01
N ALA A 36 6.88 6.61 23.63
CA ALA A 36 7.63 6.69 22.40
C ALA A 36 6.73 6.42 21.18
N ASN A 37 6.85 7.25 20.15
CA ASN A 37 6.01 7.12 18.96
C ASN A 37 6.27 5.81 18.21
N GLU A 38 7.51 5.27 18.26
CA GLU A 38 7.89 4.03 17.58
C GLU A 38 7.10 2.80 18.04
N VAL A 39 6.61 2.79 19.27
CA VAL A 39 5.86 1.66 19.85
C VAL A 39 4.34 1.83 19.76
N ARG A 40 3.87 2.95 19.24
CA ARG A 40 2.43 3.20 19.03
C ARG A 40 1.95 2.55 17.74
N PRO A 41 0.67 2.12 17.65
CA PRO A 41 0.14 1.52 16.44
C PRO A 41 0.10 2.50 15.28
N ARG A 42 0.23 1.98 14.05
CA ARG A 42 -0.05 2.67 12.79
C ARG A 42 -1.31 2.08 12.20
N VAL A 43 -2.14 2.95 11.62
CA VAL A 43 -3.43 2.57 11.05
C VAL A 43 -3.53 2.97 9.59
N TRP A 44 -4.30 2.21 8.82
CA TRP A 44 -4.69 2.63 7.49
C TRP A 44 -5.74 3.71 7.60
N TRP A 45 -5.57 4.76 6.81
CA TRP A 45 -6.49 5.89 6.73
C TRP A 45 -6.96 6.06 5.30
N HIS A 46 -8.11 5.48 5.01
CA HIS A 46 -8.64 5.43 3.66
C HIS A 46 -9.38 6.71 3.31
N TRP A 47 -8.93 7.36 2.27
CA TRP A 47 -9.63 8.45 1.62
C TRP A 47 -10.52 7.89 0.53
N MET A 48 -11.78 7.59 0.88
CA MET A 48 -12.69 6.83 0.03
C MET A 48 -13.37 7.70 -1.02
N ASN A 49 -13.08 7.47 -2.31
CA ASN A 49 -13.72 8.15 -3.45
C ASN A 49 -13.75 9.67 -3.35
N GLY A 50 -12.74 10.28 -2.75
CA GLY A 50 -12.68 11.73 -2.58
C GLY A 50 -13.73 12.31 -1.63
N ASN A 51 -14.40 11.50 -0.81
CA ASN A 51 -15.29 11.96 0.25
C ASN A 51 -14.49 12.55 1.42
N ILE A 52 -13.83 13.67 1.18
CA ILE A 52 -12.84 14.25 2.09
C ILE A 52 -13.13 15.73 2.27
N THR A 53 -13.01 16.18 3.52
CA THR A 53 -13.05 17.59 3.90
C THR A 53 -11.96 17.88 4.92
N LYS A 54 -11.49 19.12 5.02
CA LYS A 54 -10.51 19.52 6.06
C LYS A 54 -11.07 19.32 7.49
N ASP A 55 -12.37 19.52 7.68
CA ASP A 55 -13.03 19.24 8.96
C ASP A 55 -13.01 17.74 9.30
N GLY A 56 -13.26 16.88 8.31
CA GLY A 56 -13.12 15.42 8.46
C GLY A 56 -11.68 15.00 8.77
N ILE A 57 -10.71 15.53 8.04
CA ILE A 57 -9.27 15.29 8.31
C ILE A 57 -8.92 15.68 9.76
N TYR A 58 -9.37 16.85 10.21
CA TYR A 58 -9.12 17.30 11.57
C TYR A 58 -9.71 16.34 12.61
N LYS A 59 -10.96 15.96 12.45
CA LYS A 59 -11.64 15.05 13.38
C LYS A 59 -11.00 13.69 13.44
N ASP A 60 -10.64 13.11 12.28
CA ASP A 60 -9.98 11.81 12.19
C ASP A 60 -8.61 11.83 12.88
N LEU A 61 -7.76 12.78 12.55
CA LEU A 61 -6.41 12.87 13.11
C LEU A 61 -6.43 13.18 14.60
N MET A 62 -7.32 14.06 15.07
CA MET A 62 -7.49 14.32 16.50
C MET A 62 -7.98 13.07 17.24
N TRP A 63 -8.91 12.32 16.65
CA TRP A 63 -9.38 11.07 17.25
C TRP A 63 -8.25 10.03 17.32
N MET A 64 -7.48 9.85 16.25
CA MET A 64 -6.33 8.94 16.20
C MET A 64 -5.29 9.31 17.27
N HIS A 65 -4.92 10.61 17.34
CA HIS A 65 -3.98 11.11 18.32
C HIS A 65 -4.44 10.84 19.75
N ASN A 66 -5.68 11.19 20.09
CA ASN A 66 -6.26 11.01 21.41
C ASN A 66 -6.42 9.53 21.80
N SER A 67 -6.53 8.64 20.80
CA SER A 67 -6.59 7.20 21.01
C SER A 67 -5.21 6.53 21.11
N GLY A 68 -4.11 7.31 21.06
CA GLY A 68 -2.76 6.78 21.18
C GLY A 68 -2.16 6.23 19.89
N VAL A 69 -2.76 6.49 18.72
CA VAL A 69 -2.21 6.12 17.42
C VAL A 69 -0.99 6.97 17.11
N GLY A 70 0.12 6.33 16.72
CA GLY A 70 1.39 6.97 16.42
C GLY A 70 1.55 7.43 14.97
N GLY A 71 0.70 6.98 14.07
CA GLY A 71 0.75 7.39 12.67
C GLY A 71 -0.36 6.83 11.83
N ALA A 72 -0.58 7.44 10.67
CA ALA A 72 -1.57 7.04 9.69
C ALA A 72 -0.91 6.76 8.35
N HIS A 73 -1.40 5.73 7.66
CA HIS A 73 -1.06 5.44 6.28
C HIS A 73 -2.20 5.93 5.39
N SER A 74 -2.03 7.09 4.79
CA SER A 74 -2.99 7.67 3.86
C SER A 74 -3.10 6.83 2.59
N PHE A 75 -4.31 6.48 2.23
CA PHE A 75 -4.62 5.61 1.12
C PHE A 75 -5.82 6.15 0.36
N ASP A 76 -5.57 6.71 -0.83
CA ASP A 76 -6.64 7.19 -1.70
C ASP A 76 -7.26 6.00 -2.43
N ALA A 77 -8.43 5.57 -2.02
CA ALA A 77 -9.06 4.35 -2.51
C ALA A 77 -10.42 4.62 -3.16
N GLY A 78 -10.67 3.91 -4.26
CA GLY A 78 -11.95 3.91 -4.94
C GLY A 78 -12.75 2.64 -4.61
N LEU A 79 -13.88 2.80 -3.95
CA LEU A 79 -14.93 1.80 -3.84
C LEU A 79 -16.25 2.45 -4.21
N THR A 80 -17.25 1.64 -4.54
CA THR A 80 -18.60 2.17 -4.79
C THR A 80 -19.21 2.65 -3.46
N THR A 81 -18.92 3.89 -3.11
CA THR A 81 -19.48 4.54 -1.91
C THR A 81 -20.40 5.68 -2.30
N PRO A 82 -21.46 5.95 -1.54
CA PRO A 82 -22.32 7.11 -1.78
C PRO A 82 -21.52 8.41 -1.66
N LYS A 83 -21.96 9.45 -2.34
CA LYS A 83 -21.42 10.80 -2.15
C LYS A 83 -21.98 11.36 -0.83
N ILE A 84 -21.07 11.67 0.10
CA ILE A 84 -21.43 12.22 1.43
C ILE A 84 -20.87 13.62 1.66
N VAL A 85 -20.11 14.16 0.72
CA VAL A 85 -19.59 15.52 0.72
C VAL A 85 -20.17 16.32 -0.44
N GLU A 86 -20.20 17.63 -0.32
CA GLU A 86 -20.71 18.48 -1.40
C GLU A 86 -19.89 18.31 -2.68
N ASN A 87 -18.57 18.37 -2.57
CA ASN A 87 -17.63 18.16 -3.68
C ASN A 87 -16.61 17.09 -3.31
N ARG A 88 -16.54 16.02 -4.11
CA ARG A 88 -15.49 15.01 -3.98
C ARG A 88 -14.18 15.56 -4.49
N LEU A 89 -13.11 15.31 -3.75
CA LEU A 89 -11.76 15.62 -4.20
C LEU A 89 -11.26 14.57 -5.19
N ILE A 90 -10.70 15.03 -6.29
CA ILE A 90 -10.07 14.16 -7.28
C ILE A 90 -8.58 14.10 -6.99
N TYR A 91 -8.03 12.91 -6.93
CA TYR A 91 -6.62 12.68 -6.65
C TYR A 91 -5.69 13.54 -7.49
N MET A 92 -4.71 14.17 -6.85
CA MET A 92 -3.70 15.06 -7.43
C MET A 92 -4.22 16.38 -8.02
N THR A 93 -5.50 16.72 -7.91
CA THR A 93 -5.98 18.09 -8.20
C THR A 93 -5.47 19.09 -7.16
N PRO A 94 -5.50 20.41 -7.46
CA PRO A 94 -5.11 21.42 -6.49
C PRO A 94 -5.83 21.30 -5.15
N GLU A 95 -7.14 21.03 -5.16
CA GLU A 95 -7.98 20.89 -3.98
C GLU A 95 -7.60 19.65 -3.16
N TRP A 96 -7.28 18.54 -3.83
CA TRP A 96 -6.78 17.34 -3.17
C TRP A 96 -5.41 17.61 -2.52
N LYS A 97 -4.51 18.29 -3.25
CA LYS A 97 -3.18 18.64 -2.73
C LYS A 97 -3.27 19.56 -1.51
N ASP A 98 -4.17 20.54 -1.53
CA ASP A 98 -4.41 21.43 -0.41
C ASP A 98 -4.95 20.66 0.82
N ALA A 99 -5.84 19.71 0.63
CA ALA A 99 -6.30 18.83 1.70
C ALA A 99 -5.18 17.92 2.23
N PHE A 100 -4.33 17.38 1.33
CA PHE A 100 -3.21 16.54 1.72
C PHE A 100 -2.12 17.33 2.47
N GLN A 101 -1.80 18.55 2.05
CA GLN A 101 -0.91 19.45 2.76
C GLN A 101 -1.44 19.78 4.15
N TYR A 102 -2.72 20.06 4.26
CA TYR A 102 -3.37 20.28 5.56
C TYR A 102 -3.21 19.06 6.48
N ALA A 103 -3.47 17.85 5.96
CA ALA A 103 -3.29 16.60 6.70
C ALA A 103 -1.83 16.42 7.16
N THR A 104 -0.86 16.72 6.29
CA THR A 104 0.57 16.61 6.60
C THR A 104 0.98 17.57 7.72
N HIS A 105 0.57 18.82 7.64
CA HIS A 105 0.88 19.81 8.69
C HIS A 105 0.22 19.47 10.03
N LEU A 106 -1.02 18.99 9.99
CA LEU A 106 -1.72 18.61 11.20
C LEU A 106 -1.09 17.37 11.86
N THR A 107 -0.73 16.35 11.08
CA THR A 107 -0.01 15.16 11.60
C THR A 107 1.33 15.53 12.23
N ASP A 108 2.09 16.39 11.59
CA ASP A 108 3.36 16.90 12.13
C ASP A 108 3.14 17.63 13.46
N SER A 109 2.16 18.54 13.54
CA SER A 109 1.83 19.28 14.77
C SER A 109 1.37 18.39 15.93
N LEU A 110 0.82 17.22 15.63
CA LEU A 110 0.39 16.19 16.59
C LEU A 110 1.51 15.21 16.96
N GLY A 111 2.71 15.33 16.38
CA GLY A 111 3.80 14.38 16.55
C GLY A 111 3.48 12.99 16.04
N MET A 112 2.61 12.86 15.04
CA MET A 112 2.23 11.62 14.39
C MET A 112 3.00 11.43 13.09
N GLU A 113 3.19 10.19 12.66
CA GLU A 113 3.73 9.88 11.33
C GLU A 113 2.62 9.86 10.27
N LEU A 114 2.92 10.37 9.08
CA LEU A 114 2.08 10.21 7.92
C LEU A 114 2.85 9.49 6.81
N ALA A 115 2.43 8.27 6.50
CA ALA A 115 2.85 7.55 5.32
C ALA A 115 1.78 7.66 4.23
N THR A 116 2.16 7.53 2.97
CA THR A 116 1.22 7.55 1.85
C THR A 116 1.51 6.43 0.85
N ALA A 117 0.46 5.87 0.28
CA ALA A 117 0.61 4.98 -0.87
C ALA A 117 1.09 5.79 -2.09
N ALA A 118 2.00 5.22 -2.87
CA ALA A 118 2.63 5.89 -4.01
C ALA A 118 1.67 6.12 -5.20
N SER A 119 0.47 5.57 -5.14
CA SER A 119 -0.55 5.68 -6.19
C SER A 119 -1.96 5.63 -5.61
N PRO A 120 -2.96 6.15 -6.33
CA PRO A 120 -4.35 5.98 -5.92
C PRO A 120 -4.79 4.54 -6.15
N GLY A 121 -5.67 4.06 -5.27
CA GLY A 121 -6.24 2.71 -5.35
C GLY A 121 -5.28 1.62 -4.90
N TRP A 122 -5.57 0.40 -5.33
CA TRP A 122 -4.92 -0.82 -4.86
C TRP A 122 -3.74 -1.27 -5.73
N SER A 123 -3.40 -0.52 -6.77
CA SER A 123 -2.34 -0.85 -7.73
C SER A 123 -1.45 0.36 -7.99
N GLN A 124 -0.15 0.17 -7.87
CA GLN A 124 0.85 1.21 -8.16
C GLN A 124 0.90 1.62 -9.63
N SER A 125 0.36 0.81 -10.54
CA SER A 125 0.27 1.11 -11.97
C SER A 125 -1.08 1.72 -12.36
N GLY A 126 -1.93 2.07 -11.41
CA GLY A 126 -3.24 2.66 -11.62
C GLY A 126 -3.23 4.17 -11.71
N GLY A 127 -4.41 4.71 -11.95
CA GLY A 127 -4.66 6.15 -12.01
C GLY A 127 -5.30 6.57 -13.32
N PRO A 128 -6.06 7.67 -13.33
CA PRO A 128 -6.83 8.10 -14.50
C PRO A 128 -5.95 8.58 -15.67
N TRP A 129 -4.67 8.88 -15.40
CA TRP A 129 -3.70 9.31 -16.41
C TRP A 129 -2.88 8.16 -16.99
N VAL A 130 -2.93 6.95 -16.41
CA VAL A 130 -2.20 5.80 -16.93
C VAL A 130 -2.98 5.20 -18.10
N LYS A 131 -2.46 5.40 -19.30
CA LYS A 131 -3.05 4.82 -20.52
C LYS A 131 -2.67 3.34 -20.61
N PRO A 132 -3.44 2.50 -21.33
CA PRO A 132 -3.12 1.08 -21.50
C PRO A 132 -1.71 0.83 -22.03
N LYS A 133 -1.21 1.69 -22.92
CA LYS A 133 0.16 1.61 -23.45
C LYS A 133 1.26 1.88 -22.41
N ASP A 134 0.93 2.62 -21.33
CA ASP A 134 1.87 3.04 -20.28
C ASP A 134 1.77 2.14 -19.04
N GLY A 135 0.75 1.28 -18.98
CA GLY A 135 0.54 0.33 -17.90
C GLY A 135 1.46 -0.90 -17.99
N MET A 136 1.36 -1.74 -16.98
CA MET A 136 2.06 -3.04 -16.98
C MET A 136 1.61 -3.90 -18.14
N LYS A 137 2.55 -4.57 -18.78
CA LYS A 137 2.33 -5.44 -19.93
C LYS A 137 2.75 -6.86 -19.59
N LYS A 138 2.15 -7.80 -20.24
CA LYS A 138 2.61 -9.19 -20.24
C LYS A 138 3.07 -9.58 -21.63
N LEU A 139 4.10 -10.41 -21.70
CA LEU A 139 4.51 -11.04 -22.92
C LEU A 139 3.54 -12.16 -23.26
N VAL A 140 3.02 -12.16 -24.47
CA VAL A 140 2.19 -13.23 -25.03
C VAL A 140 2.79 -13.65 -26.36
N TRP A 141 2.59 -14.90 -26.74
CA TRP A 141 3.09 -15.42 -28.01
C TRP A 141 2.08 -16.39 -28.63
N ARG A 142 2.28 -16.65 -29.90
CA ARG A 142 1.55 -17.67 -30.63
C ARG A 142 2.50 -18.38 -31.59
N GLU A 143 2.35 -19.68 -31.68
CA GLU A 143 3.11 -20.51 -32.60
C GLU A 143 2.26 -20.84 -33.83
N VAL A 144 2.88 -20.77 -35.00
CA VAL A 144 2.31 -21.20 -36.27
C VAL A 144 3.36 -22.09 -36.93
N ARG A 145 2.99 -23.32 -37.24
CA ARG A 145 3.86 -24.26 -37.98
C ARG A 145 3.59 -24.15 -39.47
N VAL A 146 4.66 -24.11 -40.22
CA VAL A 146 4.61 -24.06 -41.68
C VAL A 146 5.59 -25.09 -42.25
N ASP A 147 5.23 -25.73 -43.36
CA ASP A 147 6.11 -26.64 -44.05
C ASP A 147 7.23 -25.85 -44.78
N GLY A 148 8.46 -26.32 -44.62
CA GLY A 148 9.62 -25.74 -45.28
C GLY A 148 9.68 -26.07 -46.80
N GLY A 149 10.75 -25.60 -47.45
CA GLY A 149 11.06 -25.93 -48.84
C GLY A 149 10.41 -25.01 -49.90
N LYS A 150 9.56 -24.06 -49.48
CA LYS A 150 8.96 -23.06 -50.39
C LYS A 150 8.74 -21.74 -49.68
N ALA A 151 8.64 -20.66 -50.45
CA ALA A 151 8.30 -19.36 -49.92
C ALA A 151 6.84 -19.34 -49.39
N VAL A 152 6.65 -18.89 -48.15
CA VAL A 152 5.34 -18.76 -47.53
C VAL A 152 5.06 -17.26 -47.27
N LYS A 153 3.89 -16.83 -47.71
CA LYS A 153 3.38 -15.45 -47.40
C LYS A 153 2.05 -15.62 -46.67
N MET A 154 1.99 -15.21 -45.43
CA MET A 154 0.79 -15.30 -44.61
C MET A 154 0.69 -14.16 -43.59
N THR A 155 -0.52 -13.85 -43.18
CA THR A 155 -0.75 -13.02 -42.01
C THR A 155 -0.78 -13.91 -40.78
N LEU A 156 0.10 -13.64 -39.83
CA LEU A 156 0.11 -14.37 -38.58
C LEU A 156 -1.09 -13.96 -37.73
N PRO A 157 -1.80 -14.95 -37.15
CA PRO A 157 -2.89 -14.62 -36.23
C PRO A 157 -2.33 -14.05 -34.92
N ALA A 158 -3.01 -13.05 -34.38
CA ALA A 158 -2.63 -12.47 -33.10
C ALA A 158 -2.58 -13.53 -31.97
N PRO A 159 -1.66 -13.40 -31.02
CA PRO A 159 -1.66 -14.23 -29.82
C PRO A 159 -2.97 -14.12 -29.05
N PHE A 160 -3.32 -15.17 -28.32
CA PHE A 160 -4.46 -15.11 -27.43
C PHE A 160 -4.13 -14.19 -26.26
N SER A 161 -4.83 -13.08 -26.16
CA SER A 161 -4.77 -12.22 -24.99
C SER A 161 -5.79 -12.66 -23.94
N LYS A 162 -5.98 -13.96 -23.75
CA LYS A 162 -6.83 -14.40 -22.66
C LYS A 162 -6.15 -14.09 -21.34
N SER A 163 -6.90 -13.39 -20.54
CA SER A 163 -6.69 -13.26 -19.14
C SER A 163 -6.39 -14.62 -18.53
N CYS A 164 -5.18 -14.79 -18.10
CA CYS A 164 -4.87 -15.83 -17.14
C CYS A 164 -4.91 -15.22 -15.74
N GLU A 165 -4.74 -16.03 -14.73
CA GLU A 165 -4.93 -15.71 -13.33
C GLU A 165 -4.23 -14.42 -12.82
N PHE A 166 -3.20 -13.96 -13.48
CA PHE A 166 -2.52 -12.70 -13.16
C PHE A 166 -3.12 -11.46 -13.82
N GLN A 167 -4.32 -11.64 -14.38
CA GLN A 167 -4.81 -10.70 -15.20
C GLN A 167 -5.92 -10.11 -14.85
N ASN A 168 -6.13 -9.04 -15.14
CA ASN A 168 -7.36 -8.31 -15.31
C ASN A 168 -8.08 -7.98 -14.07
N SER A 169 -7.39 -7.59 -13.02
CA SER A 169 -7.97 -6.47 -12.35
C SER A 169 -7.94 -5.35 -13.37
N ALA A 170 -9.09 -4.98 -13.88
CA ALA A 170 -9.25 -3.70 -14.50
C ALA A 170 -8.57 -2.67 -13.62
N THR A 171 -7.82 -1.77 -14.22
CA THR A 171 -7.25 -0.63 -13.54
C THR A 171 -8.35 0.04 -12.74
N GLY A 172 -8.24 0.02 -11.44
CA GLY A 172 -9.33 0.42 -10.56
C GLY A 172 -10.15 -0.75 -10.02
N GLY A 173 -9.54 -1.95 -9.94
CA GLY A 173 -10.15 -3.15 -9.39
C GLY A 173 -10.59 -3.05 -7.95
N GLY A 174 -11.55 -2.17 -7.71
CA GLY A 174 -12.44 -2.32 -6.59
C GLY A 174 -13.29 -3.56 -6.82
N MET A 175 -13.52 -4.35 -5.79
CA MET A 175 -14.58 -5.35 -5.81
C MET A 175 -15.87 -4.64 -6.26
N SER A 176 -16.29 -4.89 -7.48
CA SER A 176 -17.56 -4.39 -7.97
C SER A 176 -18.66 -5.18 -7.27
N LEU A 177 -19.29 -4.57 -6.31
CA LEU A 177 -20.51 -5.09 -5.70
C LEU A 177 -21.70 -5.11 -6.68
N SER A 178 -21.54 -4.52 -7.87
CA SER A 178 -22.58 -4.43 -8.90
C SER A 178 -22.52 -5.54 -9.96
N GLY A 179 -21.62 -6.50 -9.86
CA GLY A 179 -21.59 -7.69 -10.70
C GLY A 179 -21.12 -7.53 -12.15
N ALA A 180 -20.96 -6.30 -12.66
CA ALA A 180 -20.41 -6.06 -13.99
C ALA A 180 -18.89 -5.84 -13.88
N ALA A 181 -18.09 -6.79 -14.34
CA ALA A 181 -16.66 -6.59 -14.46
C ALA A 181 -16.40 -5.45 -15.47
N PRO A 182 -15.70 -4.38 -15.09
CA PRO A 182 -15.34 -3.34 -16.04
C PRO A 182 -14.49 -3.94 -17.17
N LYS A 183 -14.74 -3.53 -18.41
CA LYS A 183 -13.94 -3.96 -19.55
C LYS A 183 -12.49 -3.53 -19.32
N ALA A 184 -11.58 -4.50 -19.33
CA ALA A 184 -10.16 -4.19 -19.20
C ALA A 184 -9.70 -3.33 -20.39
N PRO A 185 -8.88 -2.30 -20.17
CA PRO A 185 -8.28 -1.54 -21.25
C PRO A 185 -7.36 -2.44 -22.06
N GLU A 186 -7.45 -2.35 -23.38
CA GLU A 186 -6.69 -3.20 -24.29
C GLU A 186 -5.57 -2.37 -24.96
N TYR A 187 -4.38 -2.92 -24.93
CA TYR A 187 -3.24 -2.45 -25.71
C TYR A 187 -2.45 -3.67 -26.16
N TYR A 188 -2.15 -3.73 -27.46
CA TYR A 188 -1.38 -4.78 -28.06
C TYR A 188 -0.34 -4.19 -29.02
N GLU A 189 0.86 -4.72 -29.00
CA GLU A 189 1.94 -4.33 -29.88
C GLU A 189 2.77 -5.59 -30.20
N ASP A 190 3.02 -5.81 -31.50
CA ASP A 190 3.95 -6.82 -31.95
C ASP A 190 5.37 -6.40 -31.63
N ILE A 191 6.12 -7.26 -30.93
CA ILE A 191 7.51 -6.98 -30.59
C ILE A 191 8.44 -7.68 -31.59
N TYR A 192 8.25 -8.99 -31.80
CA TYR A 192 9.07 -9.79 -32.67
C TYR A 192 8.26 -10.88 -33.37
N VAL A 193 8.70 -11.23 -34.58
CA VAL A 193 8.35 -12.47 -35.26
C VAL A 193 9.63 -13.31 -35.37
N LEU A 194 9.62 -14.51 -34.82
CA LEU A 194 10.75 -15.42 -34.84
C LEU A 194 10.42 -16.60 -35.76
N ALA A 195 11.34 -16.94 -36.62
CA ALA A 195 11.28 -18.16 -37.43
C ALA A 195 12.35 -19.15 -36.97
N CYS A 196 11.94 -20.31 -36.50
CA CYS A 196 12.84 -21.34 -35.99
C CYS A 196 12.66 -22.61 -36.78
N LYS A 197 13.79 -23.26 -37.23
CA LYS A 197 13.72 -24.60 -37.76
C LYS A 197 13.42 -25.57 -36.62
N LEU A 198 12.39 -26.39 -36.79
CA LEU A 198 12.13 -27.47 -35.84
C LEU A 198 13.15 -28.62 -36.06
N PRO A 199 13.55 -29.35 -34.99
CA PRO A 199 14.37 -30.54 -35.15
C PRO A 199 13.62 -31.58 -36.00
N ASP A 200 14.39 -32.28 -36.77
CA ASP A 200 13.88 -33.43 -37.53
C ASP A 200 13.57 -34.55 -36.50
N ASN A 201 12.36 -35.05 -36.47
CA ASN A 201 11.96 -36.16 -35.61
C ASN A 201 12.50 -37.46 -36.16
#